data_9f71ff30cdcfb558a8ac7a48731c9a3b
#
_entry.id   9f71ff30cdcfb558a8ac7a48731c9a3b
#
_cell.length_a   1.000
_cell.length_b   1.000
_cell.length_c   1.000
_cell.angle_alpha   90.00
_cell.angle_beta   90.00
_cell.angle_gamma   90.00
#
_symmetry.space_group_name_H-M   'P 1'
#
loop_
_entity.id
_entity.type
_entity.pdbx_description
1 polymer ?
#
loop_
_entity_poly.entity_id
_entity_poly.type
_entity_poly.pdbx_seq_one_letter_code
_entity_poly.pdbx_strand_id
1 'polypeptide(L)'
;TRDKVEDDSKAAYLGITSADLSMEAIQMYDMPEGAFVIRVDKDSAADEAGIQKGDIIVSFDGQTVSGREDLENKLAYYEAGESVDVIVSRADNGEYVQKTIYVTLGNRSDYTG
;
A
#
# COMPACT_ATOMS: atom_id res chain seq x y z
N THR A 1 0.85 -17.14 12.80
CA THR A 1 -0.31 -16.24 12.80
C THR A 1 0.04 -14.96 13.52
N ARG A 2 -0.22 -13.84 12.89
CA ARG A 2 0.10 -12.53 13.46
C ARG A 2 -1.09 -12.00 14.27
N ASP A 3 -0.78 -11.33 15.36
CA ASP A 3 -1.80 -10.66 16.17
C ASP A 3 -1.92 -9.20 15.72
N LYS A 4 -3.12 -8.65 15.86
CA LYS A 4 -3.37 -7.25 15.56
C LYS A 4 -2.56 -6.38 16.53
N VAL A 5 -1.90 -5.35 15.98
CA VAL A 5 -1.13 -4.40 16.78
C VAL A 5 -2.08 -3.39 17.40
N GLU A 6 -2.21 -3.42 18.73
CA GLU A 6 -3.12 -2.54 19.46
C GLU A 6 -2.42 -1.33 20.10
N ASP A 7 -1.10 -1.37 20.18
CA ASP A 7 -0.31 -0.26 20.72
C ASP A 7 -0.01 0.75 19.62
N ASP A 8 -0.64 1.91 19.68
CA ASP A 8 -0.48 2.97 18.68
C ASP A 8 0.96 3.43 18.52
N SER A 9 1.79 3.30 19.57
CA SER A 9 3.19 3.68 19.48
C SER A 9 4.00 2.72 18.61
N LYS A 10 3.46 1.54 18.33
CA LYS A 10 4.11 0.51 17.50
C LYS A 10 3.40 0.29 16.18
N ALA A 11 2.30 0.99 15.93
CA ALA A 11 1.49 0.81 14.74
C ALA A 11 2.28 1.15 13.48
N ALA A 12 2.21 0.27 12.50
CA ALA A 12 2.87 0.49 11.21
C ALA A 12 2.17 1.56 10.40
N TYR A 13 2.93 2.30 9.63
CA TYR A 13 2.42 3.36 8.78
C TYR A 13 3.12 3.30 7.42
N LEU A 14 2.33 3.26 6.38
CA LEU A 14 2.85 3.21 5.01
C LEU A 14 3.03 4.61 4.42
N GLY A 15 2.13 5.53 4.73
CA GLY A 15 2.23 6.91 4.28
C GLY A 15 1.57 7.19 2.94
N ILE A 16 0.48 6.48 2.65
CA ILE A 16 -0.29 6.70 1.43
C ILE A 16 -1.74 7.01 1.77
N THR A 17 -2.39 7.70 0.83
CA THR A 17 -3.84 7.75 0.78
C THR A 17 -4.26 6.90 -0.39
N SER A 18 -5.12 5.92 -0.13
CA SER A 18 -5.57 5.00 -1.16
C SER A 18 -7.08 5.05 -1.30
N ALA A 19 -7.57 4.52 -2.40
CA ALA A 19 -9.00 4.46 -2.70
C ALA A 19 -9.32 3.14 -3.39
N ASP A 20 -10.58 2.76 -3.33
CA ASP A 20 -11.07 1.61 -4.07
C ASP A 20 -11.34 2.00 -5.52
N LEU A 21 -11.03 1.08 -6.42
CA LEU A 21 -11.37 1.24 -7.83
C LEU A 21 -12.80 0.76 -8.06
N SER A 22 -13.56 1.52 -8.84
CA SER A 22 -14.90 1.09 -9.25
C SER A 22 -14.80 -0.07 -10.23
N MET A 23 -15.83 -0.91 -10.26
CA MET A 23 -15.89 -2.01 -11.24
C MET A 23 -15.86 -1.46 -12.67
N GLU A 24 -16.48 -0.30 -12.89
CA GLU A 24 -16.45 0.36 -14.20
C GLU A 24 -15.04 0.74 -14.62
N ALA A 25 -14.25 1.32 -13.69
CA ALA A 25 -12.87 1.70 -13.97
C ALA A 25 -12.02 0.47 -14.27
N ILE A 26 -12.19 -0.59 -13.48
CA ILE A 26 -11.46 -1.84 -13.68
C ILE A 26 -11.72 -2.40 -15.07
N GLN A 27 -12.99 -2.44 -15.49
CA GLN A 27 -13.37 -2.98 -16.79
C GLN A 27 -12.98 -2.07 -17.95
N MET A 28 -13.20 -0.76 -17.80
CA MET A 28 -12.98 0.22 -18.86
C MET A 28 -11.49 0.40 -19.18
N TYR A 29 -10.64 0.40 -18.14
CA TYR A 29 -9.22 0.67 -18.30
C TYR A 29 -8.34 -0.57 -18.13
N ASP A 30 -8.96 -1.75 -17.99
CA ASP A 30 -8.28 -3.02 -17.79
C ASP A 30 -7.32 -2.94 -16.59
N MET A 31 -7.79 -2.35 -15.49
CA MET A 31 -7.01 -2.17 -14.28
C MET A 31 -7.09 -3.40 -13.38
N PRO A 32 -6.01 -3.78 -12.70
CA PRO A 32 -6.07 -4.84 -11.70
C PRO A 32 -6.83 -4.39 -10.47
N GLU A 33 -7.39 -5.34 -9.71
CA GLU A 33 -7.95 -5.04 -8.40
C GLU A 33 -6.83 -4.75 -7.42
N GLY A 34 -7.09 -3.83 -6.49
CA GLY A 34 -6.13 -3.47 -5.46
C GLY A 34 -6.43 -2.11 -4.86
N ALA A 35 -5.51 -1.62 -4.03
CA ALA A 35 -5.62 -0.30 -3.43
C ALA A 35 -4.95 0.71 -4.35
N PHE A 36 -5.72 1.64 -4.89
CA PHE A 36 -5.23 2.67 -5.80
C PHE A 36 -4.61 3.82 -5.00
N VAL A 37 -3.35 4.11 -5.26
CA VAL A 37 -2.61 5.16 -4.53
C VAL A 37 -2.95 6.52 -5.13
N ILE A 38 -3.66 7.35 -4.38
CA ILE A 38 -4.00 8.70 -4.81
C ILE A 38 -3.04 9.76 -4.29
N ARG A 39 -2.30 9.45 -3.21
CA ARG A 39 -1.30 10.35 -2.66
C ARG A 39 -0.25 9.55 -1.89
N VAL A 40 1.00 10.00 -1.99
CA VAL A 40 2.11 9.47 -1.18
C VAL A 40 2.63 10.62 -0.32
N ASP A 41 2.66 10.42 0.99
CA ASP A 41 3.16 11.43 1.91
C ASP A 41 4.68 11.55 1.78
N LYS A 42 5.15 12.78 1.76
CA LYS A 42 6.59 13.06 1.63
C LYS A 42 7.36 12.45 2.81
N ASP A 43 8.49 11.81 2.50
CA ASP A 43 9.39 11.19 3.48
C ASP A 43 8.76 10.03 4.27
N SER A 44 7.64 9.52 3.80
CA SER A 44 7.01 8.34 4.38
C SER A 44 7.73 7.06 3.95
N ALA A 45 7.37 5.94 4.57
CA ALA A 45 7.90 4.64 4.19
C ALA A 45 7.64 4.33 2.71
N ALA A 46 6.43 4.65 2.23
CA ALA A 46 6.07 4.44 0.83
C ALA A 46 6.90 5.33 -0.11
N ASP A 47 7.08 6.60 0.26
CA ASP A 47 7.87 7.54 -0.53
C ASP A 47 9.32 7.06 -0.63
N GLU A 48 9.93 6.70 0.48
CA GLU A 48 11.32 6.23 0.50
C GLU A 48 11.50 4.92 -0.26
N ALA A 49 10.49 4.07 -0.28
CA ALA A 49 10.53 2.80 -1.00
C ALA A 49 10.32 2.95 -2.50
N GLY A 50 9.74 4.07 -2.94
CA GLY A 50 9.51 4.31 -4.36
C GLY A 50 8.10 4.03 -4.83
N ILE A 51 7.13 3.91 -3.93
CA ILE A 51 5.72 3.85 -4.30
C ILE A 51 5.31 5.23 -4.81
N GLN A 52 4.57 5.26 -5.90
CA GLN A 52 4.19 6.51 -6.57
C GLN A 52 2.68 6.65 -6.67
N LYS A 53 2.23 7.89 -6.71
CA LYS A 53 0.84 8.21 -7.04
C LYS A 53 0.46 7.54 -8.36
N GLY A 54 -0.69 6.88 -8.38
CA GLY A 54 -1.17 6.15 -9.55
C GLY A 54 -0.84 4.65 -9.51
N ASP A 55 0.01 4.22 -8.60
CA ASP A 55 0.27 2.79 -8.42
C ASP A 55 -0.97 2.10 -7.84
N ILE A 56 -1.15 0.84 -8.18
CA ILE A 56 -2.20 0.01 -7.59
C ILE A 56 -1.50 -1.08 -6.77
N ILE A 57 -1.72 -1.08 -5.46
CA ILE A 57 -1.12 -2.09 -4.58
C ILE A 57 -1.96 -3.36 -4.71
N VAL A 58 -1.38 -4.40 -5.29
CA VAL A 58 -2.06 -5.66 -5.56
C VAL A 58 -1.66 -6.77 -4.60
N SER A 59 -0.54 -6.61 -3.90
CA SER A 59 -0.08 -7.59 -2.92
C SER A 59 0.70 -6.89 -1.80
N PHE A 60 0.52 -7.39 -0.58
CA PHE A 60 1.22 -6.90 0.60
C PHE A 60 1.72 -8.10 1.39
N ASP A 61 3.04 -8.21 1.55
CA ASP A 61 3.70 -9.31 2.26
C ASP A 61 3.23 -10.69 1.77
N GLY A 62 3.14 -10.85 0.46
CA GLY A 62 2.73 -12.11 -0.16
C GLY A 62 1.23 -12.38 -0.15
N GLN A 63 0.42 -11.43 0.32
CA GLN A 63 -1.03 -11.59 0.41
C GLN A 63 -1.72 -10.66 -0.59
N THR A 64 -2.68 -11.18 -1.31
CA THR A 64 -3.46 -10.39 -2.28
C THR A 64 -4.21 -9.26 -1.58
N VAL A 65 -4.14 -8.06 -2.16
CA VAL A 65 -4.88 -6.89 -1.68
C VAL A 65 -6.04 -6.64 -2.64
N SER A 66 -7.26 -6.70 -2.12
CA SER A 66 -8.46 -6.51 -2.93
C SER A 66 -8.93 -5.07 -3.02
N GLY A 67 -8.48 -4.22 -2.11
CA GLY A 67 -8.85 -2.82 -2.07
C GLY A 67 -8.28 -2.10 -0.88
N ARG A 68 -8.73 -0.86 -0.67
CA ARG A 68 -8.23 0.01 0.40
C ARG A 68 -8.42 -0.60 1.80
N GLU A 69 -9.63 -1.04 2.09
CA GLU A 69 -9.95 -1.58 3.42
C GLU A 69 -9.15 -2.83 3.72
N ASP A 70 -9.00 -3.69 2.73
CA ASP A 70 -8.22 -4.92 2.86
C ASP A 70 -6.75 -4.60 3.19
N LEU A 71 -6.18 -3.59 2.52
CA LEU A 71 -4.81 -3.16 2.81
C LEU A 71 -4.69 -2.62 4.23
N GLU A 72 -5.62 -1.77 4.66
CA GLU A 72 -5.63 -1.22 6.02
C GLU A 72 -5.74 -2.32 7.06
N ASN A 73 -6.59 -3.31 6.83
CA ASN A 73 -6.78 -4.45 7.73
C ASN A 73 -5.50 -5.29 7.84
N LYS A 74 -4.81 -5.52 6.72
CA LYS A 74 -3.54 -6.25 6.73
C LYS A 74 -2.47 -5.46 7.49
N LEU A 75 -2.38 -4.16 7.22
CA LEU A 75 -1.38 -3.30 7.86
C LEU A 75 -1.53 -3.27 9.37
N ALA A 76 -2.75 -3.44 9.88
CA ALA A 76 -3.02 -3.43 11.33
C ALA A 76 -2.33 -4.58 12.09
N TYR A 77 -1.85 -5.61 11.39
CA TYR A 77 -1.14 -6.73 11.99
C TYR A 77 0.39 -6.59 11.95
N TYR A 78 0.88 -5.43 11.53
CA TYR A 78 2.32 -5.18 11.39
C TYR A 78 2.77 -4.06 12.30
N GLU A 79 4.00 -4.15 12.74
CA GLU A 79 4.62 -3.12 13.59
C GLU A 79 5.58 -2.25 12.76
N ALA A 80 5.78 -1.03 13.23
CA ALA A 80 6.79 -0.14 12.66
C ALA A 80 8.17 -0.82 12.69
N GLY A 81 8.92 -0.65 11.63
CA GLY A 81 10.25 -1.25 11.49
C GLY A 81 10.27 -2.59 10.77
N GLU A 82 9.11 -3.23 10.59
CA GLU A 82 9.06 -4.47 9.80
C GLU A 82 9.22 -4.16 8.32
N SER A 83 9.94 -5.01 7.61
CA SER A 83 10.11 -4.90 6.16
C SER A 83 9.23 -5.91 5.46
N VAL A 84 8.56 -5.47 4.41
CA VAL A 84 7.62 -6.30 3.66
C VAL A 84 7.82 -6.09 2.16
N ASP A 85 7.45 -7.09 1.38
CA ASP A 85 7.36 -6.97 -0.07
C ASP A 85 5.98 -6.44 -0.44
N VAL A 86 5.95 -5.39 -1.24
CA VAL A 86 4.72 -4.84 -1.78
C VAL A 86 4.79 -4.95 -3.29
N ILE A 87 3.78 -5.55 -3.90
CA ILE A 87 3.69 -5.60 -5.35
C ILE A 87 2.69 -4.53 -5.78
N VAL A 88 3.15 -3.64 -6.64
CA VAL A 88 2.30 -2.62 -7.24
C VAL A 88 2.17 -2.88 -8.72
N SER A 89 1.03 -2.47 -9.28
CA SER A 89 0.83 -2.44 -10.71
C SER A 89 0.95 -0.98 -11.14
N ARG A 90 1.90 -0.69 -12.01
CA ARG A 90 2.22 0.68 -12.44
C ARG A 90 1.94 0.84 -13.92
N ALA A 91 1.27 1.93 -14.26
CA ALA A 91 1.00 2.26 -15.65
C ALA A 91 2.31 2.61 -16.38
N ASP A 92 2.57 1.95 -17.50
CA ASP A 92 3.75 2.15 -18.32
C ASP A 92 3.37 1.93 -19.78
N ASN A 93 3.44 3.00 -20.59
CA ASN A 93 3.12 2.95 -22.03
C ASN A 93 1.74 2.35 -22.34
N GLY A 94 0.74 2.67 -21.51
CA GLY A 94 -0.63 2.19 -21.71
C GLY A 94 -0.91 0.80 -21.16
N GLU A 95 0.07 0.18 -20.51
CA GLU A 95 -0.08 -1.13 -19.88
C GLU A 95 0.25 -1.04 -18.40
N TYR A 96 -0.29 -1.99 -17.62
CA TYR A 96 0.06 -2.11 -16.21
C TYR A 96 1.13 -3.17 -16.05
N VAL A 97 2.26 -2.76 -15.45
CA VAL A 97 3.41 -3.63 -15.20
C VAL A 97 3.57 -3.81 -13.71
N GLN A 98 3.70 -5.04 -13.25
CA GLN A 98 3.93 -5.32 -11.84
C GLN A 98 5.38 -5.06 -11.45
N LYS A 99 5.54 -4.42 -10.29
CA LYS A 99 6.86 -4.16 -9.70
C LYS A 99 6.83 -4.57 -8.24
N THR A 100 7.87 -5.28 -7.81
CA THR A 100 8.02 -5.63 -6.39
C THR A 100 8.84 -4.55 -5.72
N ILE A 101 8.30 -3.99 -4.64
CA ILE A 101 8.92 -2.89 -3.90
C ILE A 101 9.14 -3.35 -2.46
N TYR A 102 10.36 -3.18 -1.97
CA TYR A 102 10.70 -3.49 -0.58
C TYR A 102 10.43 -2.27 0.28
N VAL A 103 9.58 -2.42 1.29
CA VAL A 103 9.18 -1.31 2.15
C VAL A 103 9.51 -1.65 3.59
N THR A 104 10.21 -0.74 4.27
CA THR A 104 10.36 -0.79 5.73
C THR A 104 9.29 0.13 6.32
N LEU A 105 8.36 -0.46 7.05
CA LEU A 105 7.20 0.27 7.58
C LEU A 105 7.63 1.31 8.60
N GLY A 106 7.07 2.50 8.50
CA GLY A 106 7.32 3.58 9.44
C GLY A 106 6.40 3.49 10.64
N ASN A 107 6.61 4.38 11.59
CA ASN A 107 5.76 4.50 12.77
C ASN A 107 4.73 5.61 12.52
N ARG A 108 3.47 5.28 12.70
CA ARG A 108 2.37 6.20 12.50
C ARG A 108 2.52 7.49 13.31
N SER A 109 3.04 7.40 14.53
CA SER A 109 3.22 8.56 15.38
C SER A 109 4.27 9.56 14.86
N ASP A 110 5.18 9.12 14.00
CA ASP A 110 6.20 10.00 13.40
C ASP A 110 5.63 10.93 12.34
N TYR A 111 4.43 10.64 11.84
CA TYR A 111 3.80 11.37 10.74
C TYR A 111 2.56 12.17 11.17
N THR A 112 2.19 12.09 12.43
CA THR A 112 1.10 12.91 12.97
C THR A 112 1.70 14.20 13.50
N GLY A 113 1.63 15.19 12.69
CA GLY A 113 2.14 16.52 13.06
C GLY A 113 1.21 17.29 13.96
#